data_0d476969d1cae441a7e9bc684384badf
#
_entry.id   0d476969d1cae441a7e9bc684384badf
#
_cell.length_a   1.000
_cell.length_b   1.000
_cell.length_c   1.000
_cell.angle_alpha   90.00
_cell.angle_beta   90.00
_cell.angle_gamma   90.00
#
_symmetry.space_group_name_H-M   'P 1'
#
loop_
_entity.id
_entity.type
_entity.pdbx_description
1 polymer ?
#
loop_
_entity_poly.entity_id
_entity_poly.type
_entity_poly.pdbx_seq_one_letter_code
_entity_poly.pdbx_strand_id
1 'polypeptide(L)'
;DVSVQLERLDQDDITTLKFIHVVVTDISRSGIGFVSDQNLKVGTYYDTKIQIWTKEVIDAVLEIVRCDPKGDGTYKYGCVFVGMSDTDALKIDIYQIFNDV
;
A
#
# COMPACT_ATOMS: atom_id res chain seq x y z
N ASP A 1 2.45 -7.82 11.53
CA ASP A 1 1.34 -7.15 10.84
C ASP A 1 1.81 -5.89 10.17
N VAL A 2 1.33 -5.69 8.94
CA VAL A 2 1.65 -4.49 8.16
C VAL A 2 0.42 -3.61 8.16
N SER A 3 0.54 -2.37 8.61
CA SER A 3 -0.54 -1.40 8.54
C SER A 3 -0.21 -0.33 7.50
N VAL A 4 -1.24 0.11 6.80
CA VAL A 4 -1.11 1.03 5.67
C VAL A 4 -2.04 2.21 5.87
N GLN A 5 -1.50 3.39 5.65
CA GLN A 5 -2.25 4.64 5.62
C GLN A 5 -2.14 5.23 4.22
N LEU A 6 -3.28 5.58 3.63
CA LEU A 6 -3.34 6.08 2.26
C LEU A 6 -3.88 7.50 2.22
N GLU A 7 -3.29 8.32 1.37
CA GLU A 7 -3.74 9.67 1.08
C GLU A 7 -3.74 9.88 -0.43
N ARG A 8 -4.89 10.24 -1.00
CA ARG A 8 -5.01 10.39 -2.44
C ARG A 8 -4.35 11.67 -2.93
N LEU A 9 -3.50 11.55 -3.97
CA LEU A 9 -2.69 12.66 -4.47
C LEU A 9 -3.30 13.38 -5.66
N ASP A 10 -4.23 12.76 -6.39
CA ASP A 10 -4.74 13.28 -7.66
C ASP A 10 -6.06 14.03 -7.52
N GLN A 11 -6.42 14.43 -6.30
CA GLN A 11 -7.64 15.20 -6.07
C GLN A 11 -7.33 16.58 -5.54
N ASP A 12 -8.04 17.58 -6.07
CA ASP A 12 -8.02 18.94 -5.54
C ASP A 12 -8.72 19.05 -4.19
N ASP A 13 -9.49 18.04 -3.86
CA ASP A 13 -10.22 17.94 -2.61
C ASP A 13 -9.32 17.42 -1.51
N ILE A 14 -9.45 18.02 -0.33
CA ILE A 14 -8.70 17.62 0.86
C ILE A 14 -9.30 16.36 1.47
N THR A 15 -9.90 15.49 0.70
CA THR A 15 -10.43 14.24 1.23
C THR A 15 -9.27 13.28 1.46
N THR A 16 -8.75 13.29 2.66
CA THR A 16 -7.68 12.39 3.07
C THR A 16 -8.30 11.10 3.56
N LEU A 17 -7.97 10.02 2.87
CA LEU A 17 -8.33 8.68 3.36
C LEU A 17 -7.23 8.24 4.32
N LYS A 18 -7.28 8.74 5.57
CA LYS A 18 -6.18 8.55 6.52
C LYS A 18 -6.08 7.13 7.05
N PHE A 19 -7.19 6.42 7.11
CA PHE A 19 -7.20 5.05 7.64
C PHE A 19 -8.17 4.22 6.85
N ILE A 20 -7.66 3.64 5.75
CA ILE A 20 -8.41 2.63 5.02
C ILE A 20 -8.09 1.29 5.66
N HIS A 21 -9.12 0.54 6.00
CA HIS A 21 -8.94 -0.83 6.46
C HIS A 21 -8.43 -1.68 5.30
N VAL A 22 -7.20 -2.18 5.41
CA VAL A 22 -6.60 -3.03 4.39
C VAL A 22 -5.96 -4.24 5.05
N VAL A 23 -6.03 -5.36 4.34
CA VAL A 23 -5.30 -6.57 4.72
C VAL A 23 -4.21 -6.78 3.69
N VAL A 24 -2.97 -6.57 4.08
CA VAL A 24 -1.82 -6.72 3.17
C VAL A 24 -1.61 -8.20 2.90
N THR A 25 -1.56 -8.57 1.62
CA THR A 25 -1.36 -9.95 1.19
C THR A 25 0.09 -10.21 0.80
N ASP A 26 0.75 -9.20 0.27
CA ASP A 26 2.16 -9.31 -0.15
C ASP A 26 2.77 -7.91 -0.22
N ILE A 27 4.06 -7.84 0.00
CA ILE A 27 4.83 -6.61 -0.14
C ILE A 27 6.23 -6.93 -0.62
N SER A 28 6.73 -6.09 -1.53
CA SER A 28 8.12 -6.12 -2.00
C SER A 28 8.57 -4.70 -2.23
N ARG A 29 9.85 -4.51 -2.61
CA ARG A 29 10.34 -3.16 -2.93
C ARG A 29 9.69 -2.58 -4.18
N SER A 30 9.07 -3.41 -5.03
CA SER A 30 8.41 -2.95 -6.27
C SER A 30 6.95 -2.59 -6.07
N GLY A 31 6.28 -3.17 -5.07
CA GLY A 31 4.86 -2.91 -4.88
C GLY A 31 4.25 -3.63 -3.69
N ILE A 32 2.96 -3.48 -3.57
CA ILE A 32 2.19 -4.04 -2.46
C ILE A 32 0.85 -4.56 -2.98
N GLY A 33 0.41 -5.68 -2.44
CA GLY A 33 -0.94 -6.19 -2.65
C GLY A 33 -1.74 -6.14 -1.36
N PHE A 34 -3.00 -5.76 -1.46
CA PHE A 34 -3.87 -5.73 -0.29
C PHE A 34 -5.32 -5.94 -0.67
N VAL A 35 -6.13 -6.30 0.34
CA VAL A 35 -7.57 -6.42 0.21
C VAL A 35 -8.22 -5.32 1.04
N SER A 36 -9.23 -4.67 0.48
CA SER A 36 -9.97 -3.61 1.15
C SER A 36 -11.42 -3.62 0.70
N ASP A 37 -12.31 -3.14 1.56
CA ASP A 37 -13.71 -2.91 1.20
C ASP A 37 -13.93 -1.55 0.52
N GLN A 38 -12.88 -0.72 0.44
CA GLN A 38 -12.95 0.56 -0.24
C GLN A 38 -12.82 0.39 -1.74
N ASN A 39 -13.63 1.10 -2.50
CA ASN A 39 -13.55 1.08 -3.96
C ASN A 39 -12.53 2.09 -4.43
N LEU A 40 -11.32 1.62 -4.68
CA LEU A 40 -10.20 2.45 -5.15
C LEU A 40 -10.05 2.25 -6.66
N LYS A 41 -9.90 3.34 -7.38
CA LYS A 41 -9.90 3.31 -8.84
C LYS A 41 -8.50 3.00 -9.38
N VAL A 42 -8.43 2.10 -10.37
CA VAL A 42 -7.19 1.83 -11.10
C VAL A 42 -6.71 3.12 -11.77
N GLY A 43 -5.41 3.37 -11.70
CA GLY A 43 -4.81 4.58 -12.24
C GLY A 43 -4.73 5.74 -11.26
N THR A 44 -5.13 5.54 -10.01
CA THR A 44 -5.03 6.57 -8.98
C THR A 44 -3.76 6.41 -8.16
N TYR A 45 -3.28 7.50 -7.60
CA TYR A 45 -2.02 7.58 -6.86
C TYR A 45 -2.29 7.93 -5.41
N TYR A 46 -1.53 7.31 -4.53
CA TYR A 46 -1.65 7.54 -3.09
C TYR A 46 -0.29 7.74 -2.46
N ASP A 47 -0.20 8.76 -1.62
CA ASP A 47 0.91 8.87 -0.68
C ASP A 47 0.62 7.93 0.48
N THR A 48 1.57 7.05 0.78
CA THR A 48 1.33 5.99 1.75
C THR A 48 2.36 5.98 2.85
N LYS A 49 1.90 5.61 4.02
CA LYS A 49 2.76 5.27 5.15
C LYS A 49 2.50 3.82 5.50
N ILE A 50 3.54 3.02 5.44
CA ILE A 50 3.47 1.58 5.66
C ILE A 50 4.29 1.25 6.89
N GLN A 51 3.62 0.79 7.94
CA GLN A 51 4.31 0.36 9.15
C GLN A 51 4.60 -1.13 9.06
N ILE A 52 5.88 -1.49 8.95
CA ILE A 52 6.31 -2.88 8.83
C ILE A 52 6.79 -3.45 10.16
N TRP A 53 7.34 -2.61 11.04
CA TRP A 53 7.70 -2.96 12.41
C TRP A 53 7.22 -1.86 13.35
N THR A 54 7.28 -2.12 14.65
CA THR A 54 6.75 -1.22 15.67
C THR A 54 7.23 0.23 15.53
N LYS A 55 8.48 0.44 15.11
CA LYS A 55 9.06 1.78 14.98
C LYS A 55 9.50 2.12 13.56
N GLU A 56 9.26 1.24 12.60
CA GLU A 56 9.68 1.46 11.23
C GLU A 56 8.51 1.76 10.34
N VAL A 57 8.49 2.96 9.79
CA VAL A 57 7.47 3.42 8.86
C VAL A 57 8.15 3.75 7.52
N ILE A 58 7.56 3.28 6.45
CA ILE A 58 8.02 3.51 5.08
C ILE A 58 7.10 4.52 4.44
N ASP A 59 7.68 5.55 3.82
CA ASP A 59 6.94 6.51 3.00
C ASP A 59 7.11 6.14 1.54
N ALA A 60 6.01 6.05 0.82
CA ALA A 60 6.05 5.70 -0.59
C ALA A 60 4.83 6.27 -1.30
N VAL A 61 5.01 6.55 -2.60
CA VAL A 61 3.89 6.85 -3.48
C VAL A 61 3.59 5.60 -4.27
N LEU A 62 2.33 5.17 -4.26
CA LEU A 62 1.92 4.01 -5.02
C LEU A 62 0.85 4.37 -6.04
N GLU A 63 0.77 3.54 -7.08
CA GLU A 63 -0.28 3.59 -8.08
C GLU A 63 -1.08 2.29 -8.01
N ILE A 64 -2.40 2.41 -8.02
CA ILE A 64 -3.29 1.25 -8.15
C ILE A 64 -3.23 0.80 -9.61
N VAL A 65 -2.72 -0.41 -9.85
CA VAL A 65 -2.59 -0.92 -11.22
C VAL A 65 -3.54 -2.08 -11.50
N ARG A 66 -4.09 -2.70 -10.47
CA ARG A 66 -5.05 -3.80 -10.65
C ARG A 66 -6.07 -3.79 -9.52
N CYS A 67 -7.32 -4.13 -9.90
CA CYS A 67 -8.42 -4.28 -8.95
C CYS A 67 -9.24 -5.51 -9.34
N ASP A 68 -9.30 -6.49 -8.46
CA ASP A 68 -10.08 -7.71 -8.67
C ASP A 68 -11.17 -7.82 -7.61
N PRO A 69 -12.46 -7.65 -7.98
CA PRO A 69 -13.55 -7.86 -7.04
C PRO A 69 -13.59 -9.30 -6.56
N LYS A 70 -13.79 -9.49 -5.27
CA LYS A 70 -13.81 -10.83 -4.67
C LYS A 70 -15.21 -11.40 -4.50
N GLY A 71 -16.25 -10.61 -4.79
CA GLY A 71 -17.64 -11.07 -4.71
C GLY A 71 -18.27 -11.00 -3.33
N ASP A 72 -17.52 -10.56 -2.32
CA ASP A 72 -17.97 -10.46 -0.93
C ASP A 72 -18.01 -9.01 -0.43
N GLY A 73 -17.99 -8.05 -1.35
CA GLY A 73 -17.93 -6.63 -1.00
C GLY A 73 -16.53 -6.10 -0.81
N THR A 74 -15.51 -6.94 -1.01
CA THR A 74 -14.11 -6.53 -0.95
C THR A 74 -13.44 -6.64 -2.31
N TYR A 75 -12.26 -6.01 -2.41
CA TYR A 75 -11.49 -5.96 -3.65
C TYR A 75 -10.03 -6.30 -3.33
N LYS A 76 -9.41 -7.08 -4.21
CA LYS A 76 -7.97 -7.35 -4.16
C LYS A 76 -7.27 -6.35 -5.06
N TYR A 77 -6.37 -5.56 -4.48
CA TYR A 77 -5.63 -4.53 -5.22
C TYR A 77 -4.19 -4.95 -5.43
N GLY A 78 -3.68 -4.68 -6.63
CA GLY A 78 -2.27 -4.72 -6.94
C GLY A 78 -1.77 -3.30 -7.15
N CYS A 79 -0.66 -2.95 -6.51
CA CYS A 79 -0.12 -1.60 -6.55
C CYS A 79 1.38 -1.66 -6.82
N VAL A 80 1.88 -0.67 -7.55
CA VAL A 80 3.33 -0.50 -7.75
C VAL A 80 3.78 0.75 -7.02
N PHE A 81 4.99 0.70 -6.47
CA PHE A 81 5.59 1.91 -5.90
C PHE A 81 6.21 2.73 -7.02
N VAL A 82 5.80 3.98 -7.12
CA VAL A 82 6.32 4.91 -8.13
C VAL A 82 7.24 5.95 -7.51
N GLY A 83 7.33 6.01 -6.19
CA GLY A 83 8.26 6.86 -5.48
C GLY A 83 8.56 6.29 -4.10
N MET A 84 9.84 5.95 -3.87
CA MET A 84 10.31 5.41 -2.59
C MET A 84 11.81 5.66 -2.49
N SER A 85 12.29 6.01 -1.31
CA SER A 85 13.71 6.18 -1.09
C SER A 85 14.43 4.82 -1.10
N ASP A 86 15.71 4.84 -1.42
CA ASP A 86 16.53 3.62 -1.40
C ASP A 86 16.59 3.01 0.01
N THR A 87 16.63 3.85 1.03
CA THR A 87 16.63 3.40 2.41
C THR A 87 15.34 2.66 2.75
N ASP A 88 14.20 3.18 2.32
CA ASP A 88 12.91 2.54 2.58
C ASP A 88 12.78 1.24 1.80
N ALA A 89 13.27 1.20 0.56
CA ALA A 89 13.30 -0.05 -0.22
C ALA A 89 14.15 -1.12 0.48
N LEU A 90 15.28 -0.72 1.05
CA LEU A 90 16.13 -1.64 1.81
C LEU A 90 15.41 -2.18 3.05
N LYS A 91 14.63 -1.35 3.73
CA LYS A 91 13.84 -1.81 4.88
C LYS A 91 12.84 -2.89 4.48
N ILE A 92 12.22 -2.75 3.33
CA ILE A 92 11.31 -3.78 2.81
C ILE A 92 12.07 -5.07 2.51
N ASP A 93 13.24 -4.97 1.88
CA ASP A 93 14.06 -6.15 1.58
C ASP A 93 14.43 -6.90 2.87
N ILE A 94 14.81 -6.16 3.92
CA ILE A 94 15.16 -6.74 5.21
C ILE A 94 13.92 -7.40 5.84
N TYR A 95 12.77 -6.74 5.77
CA TYR A 95 11.52 -7.29 6.28
C TYR A 95 11.20 -8.63 5.61
N GLN A 96 11.36 -8.72 4.29
CA GLN A 96 11.10 -9.95 3.55
C GLN A 96 12.03 -11.09 3.97
N ILE A 97 13.31 -10.80 4.24
CA ILE A 97 14.26 -11.81 4.69
C ILE A 97 13.79 -12.46 6.00
N PHE A 98 13.26 -11.67 6.93
CA PHE A 98 12.84 -12.18 8.24
C PHE A 98 11.44 -12.77 8.24
N ASN A 99 10.60 -12.44 7.29
CA ASN A 99 9.19 -12.83 7.29
C ASN A 99 8.81 -13.73 6.11
N ASP A 100 9.71 -13.96 5.18
CA ASP A 100 9.54 -14.88 4.08
C ASP A 100 10.07 -16.26 4.51
N VAL A 101 9.16 -17.12 4.82
CA VAL A 101 9.49 -18.46 5.31
C VAL A 101 9.08 -19.50 4.28
#